data_1f8f74c61dda0cf9ee6bc19a0590f847
#
_entry.id   1f8f74c61dda0cf9ee6bc19a0590f847
#
_cell.length_a   1.000
_cell.length_b   1.000
_cell.length_c   1.000
_cell.angle_alpha   90.00
_cell.angle_beta   90.00
_cell.angle_gamma   90.00
#
_symmetry.space_group_name_H-M   'P 1'
#
loop_
_entity.id
_entity.type
_entity.pdbx_description
1 polymer ?
#
loop_
_entity_poly.entity_id
_entity_poly.type
_entity_poly.pdbx_seq_one_letter_code
_entity_poly.pdbx_strand_id
1 'polypeptide(L)'
;MKKFLAACAIACLPLSAMAADAYTVLFKTHGTFQDVRDALQFAIEGKGLKINHTNNIAEMLARTGPEVGATKRVYENGEQFEFCSAVISRQMMEADPHAMVMCPYIVSVYTIPNDKNVYIAYRKPGPTRNPALKKALANVEKLLNDIVKDAM
;
A
#
# COMPACT_ATOMS: atom_id res chain seq x y z
N MET A 1 -19.06 46.26 45.75
CA MET A 1 -18.19 45.11 45.57
C MET A 1 -18.66 44.37 44.32
N LYS A 2 -18.02 44.63 43.14
CA LYS A 2 -18.38 44.05 41.84
C LYS A 2 -17.49 42.82 41.61
N LYS A 3 -18.09 41.61 41.54
CA LYS A 3 -17.38 40.37 41.22
C LYS A 3 -17.30 40.23 39.70
N PHE A 4 -16.09 40.28 39.13
CA PHE A 4 -15.81 39.92 37.73
C PHE A 4 -15.71 38.40 37.64
N LEU A 5 -16.62 37.77 36.90
CA LEU A 5 -16.48 36.40 36.45
C LEU A 5 -15.70 36.41 35.12
N ALA A 6 -14.49 35.90 35.15
CA ALA A 6 -13.72 35.63 33.94
C ALA A 6 -14.17 34.31 33.30
N ALA A 7 -14.84 34.39 32.17
CA ALA A 7 -15.19 33.21 31.38
C ALA A 7 -13.99 32.74 30.57
N CYS A 8 -13.43 31.59 30.92
CA CYS A 8 -12.35 30.95 30.17
C CYS A 8 -12.95 30.23 28.97
N ALA A 9 -12.84 30.80 27.76
CA ALA A 9 -13.25 30.19 26.53
C ALA A 9 -12.17 29.17 26.11
N ILE A 10 -12.48 27.88 26.29
CA ILE A 10 -11.65 26.78 25.78
C ILE A 10 -11.90 26.69 24.28
N ALA A 11 -10.95 27.15 23.48
CA ALA A 11 -10.96 26.96 22.02
C ALA A 11 -10.68 25.50 21.70
N CYS A 12 -11.71 24.72 21.38
CA CYS A 12 -11.58 23.41 20.76
C CYS A 12 -11.06 23.58 19.34
N LEU A 13 -9.75 23.37 19.14
CA LEU A 13 -9.17 23.19 17.80
C LEU A 13 -9.68 21.87 17.22
N PRO A 14 -10.27 21.86 16.01
CA PRO A 14 -10.61 20.60 15.36
C PRO A 14 -9.31 19.85 15.02
N LEU A 15 -9.08 18.71 15.66
CA LEU A 15 -8.12 17.73 15.16
C LEU A 15 -8.65 17.25 13.81
N SER A 16 -8.07 17.78 12.73
CA SER A 16 -8.25 17.22 11.40
C SER A 16 -7.59 15.84 11.39
N ALA A 17 -8.34 14.80 11.75
CA ALA A 17 -7.95 13.44 11.49
C ALA A 17 -7.84 13.32 9.96
N MET A 18 -6.62 13.25 9.45
CA MET A 18 -6.39 12.77 8.09
C MET A 18 -6.94 11.36 8.07
N ALA A 19 -8.07 11.15 7.38
CA ALA A 19 -8.61 9.85 7.15
C ALA A 19 -7.56 9.06 6.36
N ALA A 20 -6.84 8.16 7.04
CA ALA A 20 -6.03 7.17 6.35
C ALA A 20 -6.98 6.39 5.45
N ASP A 21 -6.67 6.31 4.15
CA ASP A 21 -7.48 5.57 3.21
C ASP A 21 -7.69 4.15 3.73
N ALA A 22 -8.95 3.77 3.91
CA ALA A 22 -9.33 2.52 4.58
C ALA A 22 -8.80 1.25 3.86
N TYR A 23 -8.32 1.39 2.62
CA TYR A 23 -7.90 0.29 1.75
C TYR A 23 -6.41 0.30 1.37
N THR A 24 -5.65 1.37 1.71
CA THR A 24 -4.23 1.49 1.35
C THR A 24 -3.36 1.53 2.59
N VAL A 25 -2.29 0.74 2.59
CA VAL A 25 -1.18 0.89 3.53
C VAL A 25 -0.03 1.53 2.76
N LEU A 26 0.42 2.70 3.21
CA LEU A 26 1.40 3.54 2.55
C LEU A 26 2.63 3.74 3.44
N PHE A 27 3.80 3.53 2.85
CA PHE A 27 5.10 3.80 3.45
C PHE A 27 5.84 4.84 2.61
N LYS A 28 6.68 5.63 3.28
CA LYS A 28 7.51 6.65 2.67
C LYS A 28 8.96 6.38 3.07
N THR A 29 9.84 6.35 2.09
CA THR A 29 11.27 6.17 2.30
C THR A 29 12.09 7.14 1.45
N HIS A 30 13.40 7.14 1.66
CA HIS A 30 14.37 7.95 0.92
C HIS A 30 15.30 7.03 0.12
N GLY A 31 15.93 7.60 -0.90
CA GLY A 31 16.83 6.88 -1.80
C GLY A 31 16.44 7.08 -3.26
N THR A 32 17.10 6.39 -4.16
CA THR A 32 16.68 6.38 -5.56
C THR A 32 15.52 5.40 -5.75
N PHE A 33 14.69 5.65 -6.76
CA PHE A 33 13.63 4.69 -7.13
C PHE A 33 14.20 3.29 -7.36
N GLN A 34 15.34 3.22 -8.07
CA GLN A 34 15.95 1.94 -8.43
C GLN A 34 16.42 1.17 -7.19
N ASP A 35 17.09 1.83 -6.24
CA ASP A 35 17.57 1.17 -5.01
C ASP A 35 16.41 0.59 -4.20
N VAL A 36 15.35 1.38 -4.00
CA VAL A 36 14.17 0.95 -3.24
C VAL A 36 13.38 -0.15 -3.98
N ARG A 37 13.29 -0.03 -5.30
CA ARG A 37 12.66 -1.04 -6.18
C ARG A 37 13.39 -2.38 -6.07
N ASP A 38 14.72 -2.36 -6.15
CA ASP A 38 15.55 -3.56 -6.09
C ASP A 38 15.56 -4.17 -4.68
N ALA A 39 15.60 -3.33 -3.63
CA ALA A 39 15.46 -3.79 -2.25
C ALA A 39 14.09 -4.47 -2.03
N LEU A 40 13.01 -3.92 -2.59
CA LEU A 40 11.68 -4.51 -2.49
C LEU A 40 11.59 -5.86 -3.23
N GLN A 41 12.17 -5.96 -4.43
CA GLN A 41 12.26 -7.23 -5.14
C GLN A 41 13.01 -8.26 -4.32
N PHE A 42 14.19 -7.89 -3.79
CA PHE A 42 15.00 -8.78 -2.96
C PHE A 42 14.26 -9.22 -1.68
N ALA A 43 13.52 -8.31 -1.04
CA ALA A 43 12.72 -8.64 0.14
C ALA A 43 11.61 -9.65 -0.16
N ILE A 44 10.93 -9.54 -1.33
CA ILE A 44 9.92 -10.52 -1.78
C ILE A 44 10.58 -11.90 -1.99
N GLU A 45 11.66 -11.93 -2.76
CA GLU A 45 12.39 -13.17 -3.08
C GLU A 45 13.02 -13.80 -1.83
N GLY A 46 13.50 -12.97 -0.89
CA GLY A 46 14.04 -13.40 0.41
C GLY A 46 13.02 -14.09 1.32
N LYS A 47 11.72 -13.88 1.12
CA LYS A 47 10.64 -14.65 1.76
C LYS A 47 10.37 -16.00 1.05
N GLY A 48 11.16 -16.38 0.06
CA GLY A 48 10.94 -17.58 -0.75
C GLY A 48 9.76 -17.45 -1.73
N LEU A 49 9.37 -16.22 -2.08
CA LEU A 49 8.27 -15.94 -2.99
C LEU A 49 8.80 -15.64 -4.39
N LYS A 50 8.07 -16.12 -5.41
CA LYS A 50 8.38 -15.81 -6.80
C LYS A 50 7.52 -14.64 -7.26
N ILE A 51 8.14 -13.63 -7.85
CA ILE A 51 7.44 -12.57 -8.57
C ILE A 51 6.94 -13.17 -9.88
N ASN A 52 5.62 -13.16 -10.06
CA ASN A 52 4.97 -13.70 -11.23
C ASN A 52 4.93 -12.70 -12.37
N HIS A 53 4.74 -11.42 -12.03
CA HIS A 53 4.67 -10.34 -12.99
C HIS A 53 5.12 -9.01 -12.37
N THR A 54 5.68 -8.13 -13.22
CA THR A 54 5.99 -6.74 -12.87
C THR A 54 5.26 -5.84 -13.85
N ASN A 55 4.38 -4.98 -13.34
CA ASN A 55 3.63 -4.01 -14.14
C ASN A 55 4.29 -2.64 -14.04
N ASN A 56 4.68 -2.04 -15.15
CA ASN A 56 5.13 -0.65 -15.19
C ASN A 56 3.93 0.29 -15.38
N ILE A 57 3.35 0.71 -14.27
CA ILE A 57 2.16 1.57 -14.27
C ILE A 57 2.49 2.98 -14.74
N ALA A 58 3.67 3.52 -14.39
CA ALA A 58 4.09 4.84 -14.83
C ALA A 58 4.22 4.91 -16.35
N GLU A 59 4.83 3.91 -16.96
CA GLU A 59 4.99 3.82 -18.42
C GLU A 59 3.62 3.63 -19.11
N MET A 60 2.76 2.77 -18.57
CA MET A 60 1.42 2.56 -19.11
C MET A 60 0.65 3.88 -19.16
N LEU A 61 0.63 4.65 -18.05
CA LEU A 61 -0.08 5.93 -17.99
C LEU A 61 0.55 6.99 -18.91
N ALA A 62 1.88 7.03 -19.02
CA ALA A 62 2.56 7.96 -19.92
C ALA A 62 2.23 7.66 -21.39
N ARG A 63 2.23 6.39 -21.78
CA ARG A 63 1.94 5.94 -23.14
C ARG A 63 0.49 6.18 -23.54
N THR A 64 -0.46 5.90 -22.66
CA THR A 64 -1.90 6.01 -22.95
C THR A 64 -2.49 7.40 -22.69
N GLY A 65 -1.77 8.26 -21.98
CA GLY A 65 -2.23 9.61 -21.64
C GLY A 65 -2.76 10.43 -22.84
N PRO A 66 -2.00 10.55 -23.94
CA PRO A 66 -2.46 11.28 -25.12
C PRO A 66 -3.79 10.77 -25.71
N GLU A 67 -4.01 9.45 -25.68
CA GLU A 67 -5.23 8.83 -26.23
C GLU A 67 -6.50 9.19 -25.43
N VAL A 68 -6.34 9.50 -24.13
CA VAL A 68 -7.44 9.88 -23.25
C VAL A 68 -7.46 11.38 -22.92
N GLY A 69 -6.66 12.20 -23.63
CA GLY A 69 -6.57 13.64 -23.42
C GLY A 69 -5.90 14.06 -22.11
N ALA A 70 -5.15 13.17 -21.46
CA ALA A 70 -4.46 13.46 -20.23
C ALA A 70 -3.06 14.04 -20.54
N THR A 71 -2.75 15.19 -19.91
CA THR A 71 -1.47 15.89 -20.09
C THR A 71 -0.61 15.86 -18.83
N LYS A 72 -1.20 15.49 -17.67
CA LYS A 72 -0.50 15.49 -16.39
C LYS A 72 0.29 14.19 -16.20
N ARG A 73 1.60 14.32 -15.95
CA ARG A 73 2.43 13.21 -15.49
C ARG A 73 2.06 12.87 -14.04
N VAL A 74 1.55 11.66 -13.80
CA VAL A 74 1.11 11.20 -12.47
C VAL A 74 2.28 10.67 -11.65
N TYR A 75 3.14 9.85 -12.28
CA TYR A 75 4.32 9.26 -11.67
C TYR A 75 5.57 9.58 -12.46
N GLU A 76 6.71 9.80 -11.78
CA GLU A 76 8.03 9.79 -12.44
C GLU A 76 8.44 8.36 -12.76
N ASN A 77 8.33 7.46 -11.79
CA ASN A 77 8.51 6.04 -11.91
C ASN A 77 7.38 5.33 -11.14
N GLY A 78 7.02 4.12 -11.53
CA GLY A 78 5.99 3.39 -10.80
C GLY A 78 5.82 1.97 -11.32
N GLU A 79 6.12 1.01 -10.45
CA GLU A 79 6.01 -0.41 -10.74
C GLU A 79 5.18 -1.12 -9.67
N GLN A 80 4.60 -2.25 -10.05
CA GLN A 80 3.90 -3.16 -9.17
C GLN A 80 4.47 -4.57 -9.32
N PHE A 81 4.81 -5.18 -8.20
CA PHE A 81 5.18 -6.59 -8.15
C PHE A 81 3.97 -7.44 -7.77
N GLU A 82 3.70 -8.45 -8.58
CA GLU A 82 2.65 -9.44 -8.35
C GLU A 82 3.26 -10.78 -7.92
N PHE A 83 2.79 -11.32 -6.81
CA PHE A 83 3.25 -12.60 -6.27
C PHE A 83 2.18 -13.28 -5.42
N CYS A 84 2.37 -14.56 -5.11
CA CYS A 84 1.49 -15.31 -4.22
C CYS A 84 2.33 -16.13 -3.21
N SER A 85 1.78 -16.32 -2.02
CA SER A 85 2.27 -17.32 -1.07
C SER A 85 1.40 -18.57 -1.18
N ALA A 86 1.96 -19.69 -1.60
CA ALA A 86 1.22 -20.95 -1.76
C ALA A 86 0.52 -21.34 -0.44
N VAL A 87 1.20 -21.17 0.70
CA VAL A 87 0.66 -21.54 2.02
C VAL A 87 -0.50 -20.62 2.42
N ILE A 88 -0.28 -19.29 2.38
CA ILE A 88 -1.30 -18.33 2.84
C ILE A 88 -2.48 -18.30 1.87
N SER A 89 -2.23 -18.36 0.56
CA SER A 89 -3.28 -18.40 -0.45
C SER A 89 -4.18 -19.65 -0.29
N ARG A 90 -3.58 -20.82 -0.01
CA ARG A 90 -4.34 -22.03 0.27
C ARG A 90 -5.21 -21.88 1.52
N GLN A 91 -4.64 -21.42 2.64
CA GLN A 91 -5.39 -21.17 3.88
C GLN A 91 -6.58 -20.22 3.66
N MET A 92 -6.36 -19.18 2.86
CA MET A 92 -7.39 -18.18 2.54
C MET A 92 -8.52 -18.80 1.72
N MET A 93 -8.20 -19.53 0.65
CA MET A 93 -9.17 -20.13 -0.26
C MET A 93 -9.87 -21.39 0.31
N GLU A 94 -9.23 -22.13 1.22
CA GLU A 94 -9.89 -23.19 1.99
C GLU A 94 -10.90 -22.64 3.00
N ALA A 95 -10.64 -21.43 3.55
CA ALA A 95 -11.59 -20.76 4.42
C ALA A 95 -12.77 -20.17 3.64
N ASP A 96 -12.53 -19.66 2.43
CA ASP A 96 -13.55 -19.12 1.52
C ASP A 96 -13.02 -19.17 0.07
N PRO A 97 -13.58 -20.01 -0.82
CA PRO A 97 -13.15 -20.07 -2.22
C PRO A 97 -13.27 -18.75 -2.98
N HIS A 98 -14.18 -17.86 -2.57
CA HIS A 98 -14.35 -16.54 -3.20
C HIS A 98 -13.22 -15.57 -2.84
N ALA A 99 -12.38 -15.89 -1.85
CA ALA A 99 -11.19 -15.12 -1.53
C ALA A 99 -10.10 -15.21 -2.63
N MET A 100 -10.31 -15.96 -3.70
CA MET A 100 -9.47 -15.97 -4.90
C MET A 100 -9.18 -14.57 -5.43
N VAL A 101 -10.10 -13.62 -5.29
CA VAL A 101 -9.94 -12.22 -5.71
C VAL A 101 -8.80 -11.49 -5.00
N MET A 102 -8.27 -12.05 -3.90
CA MET A 102 -7.13 -11.50 -3.17
C MET A 102 -5.78 -11.95 -3.74
N CYS A 103 -5.75 -12.86 -4.71
CA CYS A 103 -4.55 -13.27 -5.43
C CYS A 103 -4.57 -12.74 -6.88
N PRO A 104 -3.41 -12.24 -7.37
CA PRO A 104 -2.12 -12.12 -6.69
C PRO A 104 -2.09 -11.00 -5.65
N TYR A 105 -1.16 -11.09 -4.69
CA TYR A 105 -0.80 -9.95 -3.85
C TYR A 105 -0.01 -8.95 -4.69
N ILE A 106 -0.23 -7.66 -4.44
CA ILE A 106 0.43 -6.58 -5.18
C ILE A 106 1.08 -5.63 -4.20
N VAL A 107 2.36 -5.35 -4.41
CA VAL A 107 3.08 -4.25 -3.75
C VAL A 107 3.57 -3.28 -4.82
N SER A 108 3.26 -2.02 -4.64
CA SER A 108 3.63 -0.92 -5.54
C SER A 108 4.82 -0.16 -5.00
N VAL A 109 5.74 0.23 -5.87
CA VAL A 109 6.83 1.17 -5.59
C VAL A 109 6.77 2.31 -6.61
N TYR A 110 6.82 3.57 -6.15
CA TYR A 110 6.65 4.70 -7.06
C TYR A 110 7.23 6.02 -6.53
N THR A 111 7.48 6.94 -7.47
CA THR A 111 7.83 8.34 -7.19
C THR A 111 6.84 9.28 -7.88
N ILE A 112 6.59 10.43 -7.25
CA ILE A 112 5.65 11.45 -7.74
C ILE A 112 6.46 12.66 -8.23
N PRO A 113 6.07 13.33 -9.35
CA PRO A 113 6.74 14.53 -9.83
C PRO A 113 6.89 15.59 -8.74
N ASN A 114 8.08 16.19 -8.64
CA ASN A 114 8.43 17.21 -7.65
C ASN A 114 8.40 16.75 -6.18
N ASP A 115 8.40 15.44 -5.92
CA ASP A 115 8.55 14.86 -4.59
C ASP A 115 9.86 14.05 -4.51
N LYS A 116 10.61 14.21 -3.41
CA LYS A 116 11.91 13.54 -3.21
C LYS A 116 11.78 12.16 -2.56
N ASN A 117 10.55 11.77 -2.21
CA ASN A 117 10.32 10.51 -1.52
C ASN A 117 10.04 9.39 -2.52
N VAL A 118 10.42 8.18 -2.13
CA VAL A 118 9.96 6.95 -2.76
C VAL A 118 8.84 6.37 -1.88
N TYR A 119 7.78 5.95 -2.51
CA TYR A 119 6.59 5.39 -1.85
C TYR A 119 6.52 3.90 -2.12
N ILE A 120 6.20 3.13 -1.07
CA ILE A 120 5.82 1.73 -1.19
C ILE A 120 4.40 1.60 -0.65
N ALA A 121 3.53 0.92 -1.36
CA ALA A 121 2.14 0.76 -0.96
C ALA A 121 1.58 -0.61 -1.32
N TYR A 122 0.64 -1.09 -0.51
CA TYR A 122 -0.14 -2.26 -0.83
C TYR A 122 -1.60 -2.07 -0.43
N ARG A 123 -2.49 -2.90 -1.01
CA ARG A 123 -3.89 -2.89 -0.66
C ARG A 123 -4.10 -3.66 0.64
N LYS A 124 -4.72 -3.00 1.61
CA LYS A 124 -5.11 -3.63 2.87
C LYS A 124 -6.22 -4.67 2.63
N PRO A 125 -6.07 -5.90 3.14
CA PRO A 125 -7.16 -6.87 3.09
C PRO A 125 -8.44 -6.33 3.74
N GLY A 126 -9.57 -6.53 3.06
CA GLY A 126 -10.88 -6.06 3.54
C GLY A 126 -11.37 -6.84 4.77
N PRO A 127 -12.37 -6.32 5.48
CA PRO A 127 -12.99 -7.00 6.62
C PRO A 127 -13.79 -8.23 6.15
N THR A 128 -13.83 -9.27 7.01
CA THR A 128 -14.67 -10.46 6.81
C THR A 128 -15.29 -10.89 8.12
N ARG A 129 -16.48 -11.53 8.03
CA ARG A 129 -17.16 -12.17 9.19
C ARG A 129 -16.72 -13.62 9.39
N ASN A 130 -16.05 -14.24 8.41
CA ASN A 130 -15.53 -15.60 8.52
C ASN A 130 -14.24 -15.59 9.37
N PRO A 131 -14.22 -16.25 10.56
CA PRO A 131 -13.07 -16.21 11.46
C PRO A 131 -11.80 -16.83 10.85
N ALA A 132 -11.94 -17.92 10.08
CA ALA A 132 -10.81 -18.58 9.43
C ALA A 132 -10.22 -17.70 8.33
N LEU A 133 -11.08 -17.10 7.51
CA LEU A 133 -10.63 -16.13 6.49
C LEU A 133 -9.99 -14.89 7.15
N LYS A 134 -10.55 -14.38 8.22
CA LYS A 134 -9.97 -13.23 8.96
C LYS A 134 -8.54 -13.53 9.40
N LYS A 135 -8.27 -14.74 9.92
CA LYS A 135 -6.93 -15.18 10.31
C LYS A 135 -5.98 -15.25 9.10
N ALA A 136 -6.45 -15.82 7.98
CA ALA A 136 -5.65 -15.90 6.75
C ALA A 136 -5.33 -14.51 6.18
N LEU A 137 -6.30 -13.58 6.16
CA LEU A 137 -6.09 -12.20 5.70
C LEU A 137 -5.13 -11.43 6.62
N ALA A 138 -5.13 -11.67 7.93
CA ALA A 138 -4.15 -11.11 8.84
C ALA A 138 -2.71 -11.62 8.54
N ASN A 139 -2.58 -12.89 8.13
CA ASN A 139 -1.29 -13.43 7.67
C ASN A 139 -0.83 -12.78 6.35
N VAL A 140 -1.75 -12.47 5.42
CA VAL A 140 -1.45 -11.70 4.21
C VAL A 140 -0.92 -10.32 4.58
N GLU A 141 -1.65 -9.58 5.44
CA GLU A 141 -1.25 -8.24 5.85
C GLU A 141 0.12 -8.25 6.55
N LYS A 142 0.35 -9.24 7.44
CA LYS A 142 1.65 -9.41 8.09
C LYS A 142 2.77 -9.66 7.09
N LEU A 143 2.58 -10.57 6.12
CA LEU A 143 3.56 -10.85 5.08
C LEU A 143 3.92 -9.59 4.28
N LEU A 144 2.92 -8.85 3.81
CA LEU A 144 3.12 -7.62 3.03
C LEU A 144 3.86 -6.55 3.83
N ASN A 145 3.48 -6.37 5.11
CA ASN A 145 4.14 -5.43 6.00
C ASN A 145 5.59 -5.82 6.30
N ASP A 146 5.88 -7.10 6.51
CA ASP A 146 7.24 -7.58 6.74
C ASP A 146 8.11 -7.39 5.49
N ILE A 147 7.60 -7.67 4.28
CA ILE A 147 8.31 -7.43 3.02
C ILE A 147 8.67 -5.93 2.89
N VAL A 148 7.73 -5.03 3.13
CA VAL A 148 8.00 -3.59 3.02
C VAL A 148 9.03 -3.14 4.03
N LYS A 149 8.97 -3.63 5.27
CA LYS A 149 9.96 -3.29 6.31
C LYS A 149 11.35 -3.79 6.00
N ASP A 150 11.46 -4.97 5.39
CA ASP A 150 12.75 -5.53 4.99
C ASP A 150 13.36 -4.77 3.79
N ALA A 151 12.54 -4.02 3.03
CA ALA A 151 12.96 -3.22 1.88
C ALA A 151 13.31 -1.76 2.23
N MET A 152 13.08 -1.30 3.46
CA MET A 152 13.29 0.08 3.92
C MET A 152 14.52 0.22 4.80
#